data_253e33bef110ad05ddaf0284fbe0a123
#
_entry.id   253e33bef110ad05ddaf0284fbe0a123
#
_cell.length_a   1.000
_cell.length_b   1.000
_cell.length_c   1.000
_cell.angle_alpha   90.00
_cell.angle_beta   90.00
_cell.angle_gamma   90.00
#
_symmetry.space_group_name_H-M   'P 1'
#
loop_
_entity.id
_entity.type
_entity.pdbx_description
1 polymer ?
#
loop_
_entity_poly.entity_id
_entity_poly.type
_entity_poly.pdbx_seq_one_letter_code
_entity_poly.pdbx_strand_id
1 'polypeptide(L)'
;MKNISLPGPRGLAFNCVSKALESGMDAQAILDSALSSNDLAQRDRGFITEILYGYLRMRIRLQHVLGCFLSRPEGLPAPVLQVLGIASYEILHMDVPAYASVDWGVDSVKRLTKGKLGGLANAVLRKVARLADDGVDIEFFRRNIHNEMKSLAAYYACPQWIVELWIDSYGRETAIKYLEAQICPPAAGFAIDTSDDAGQDAAATLLMEKEFIASDGEGFAFRSGVRPEALRGLSEKVLTRQSYSARVALSILEPSSWPTPVWDGCSGRGGKSRYLMHNEISPVLASDPNIGRLSALKKEFPKISAFRGSAINPPLAHESIGTALLDVPCSGLGVLSRRPDTKFKRSLEDTDSLVLLQSKILANGWKTIRKGGFLAYITCTLNPAENNGQIADFLKKNKDAKLKKEWTTSPESQLKEFFYSALLEKI
;
A
#
# COMPACT_ATOMS: atom_id res chain seq x y z
N MET A 1 17.19 -19.68 16.02
CA MET A 1 17.45 -18.96 17.30
C MET A 1 16.23 -19.12 18.17
N LYS A 2 16.37 -19.44 19.50
CA LYS A 2 15.22 -19.51 20.44
C LYS A 2 14.49 -18.17 20.39
N ASN A 3 13.16 -18.19 20.34
CA ASN A 3 12.28 -17.02 20.37
C ASN A 3 12.60 -16.14 21.60
N ILE A 4 13.49 -15.16 21.44
CA ILE A 4 13.74 -14.17 22.48
C ILE A 4 12.66 -13.11 22.32
N SER A 5 11.67 -13.13 23.22
CA SER A 5 10.62 -12.11 23.26
C SER A 5 11.19 -10.83 23.89
N LEU A 6 11.11 -9.73 23.15
CA LEU A 6 11.34 -8.39 23.70
C LEU A 6 10.03 -7.89 24.33
N PRO A 7 10.07 -7.25 25.51
CA PRO A 7 8.86 -6.85 26.22
C PRO A 7 8.20 -5.57 25.67
N GLY A 8 6.92 -5.42 25.96
CA GLY A 8 6.14 -4.21 25.72
C GLY A 8 5.78 -3.94 24.26
N PRO A 9 5.17 -2.77 23.96
CA PRO A 9 4.73 -2.41 22.61
C PRO A 9 5.86 -2.39 21.59
N ARG A 10 7.06 -1.91 21.94
CA ARG A 10 8.24 -1.95 21.06
C ARG A 10 8.67 -3.37 20.71
N GLY A 11 8.61 -4.28 21.68
CA GLY A 11 8.92 -5.70 21.45
C GLY A 11 7.91 -6.37 20.50
N LEU A 12 6.63 -6.03 20.63
CA LEU A 12 5.60 -6.53 19.73
C LEU A 12 5.79 -5.95 18.32
N ALA A 13 6.11 -4.65 18.18
CA ALA A 13 6.45 -4.02 16.91
C ALA A 13 7.67 -4.67 16.25
N PHE A 14 8.73 -4.94 17.01
CA PHE A 14 9.91 -5.68 16.55
C PHE A 14 9.53 -7.06 15.99
N ASN A 15 8.67 -7.81 16.68
CA ASN A 15 8.20 -9.11 16.19
C ASN A 15 7.40 -8.99 14.89
N CYS A 16 6.56 -7.95 14.75
CA CYS A 16 5.83 -7.68 13.51
C CYS A 16 6.79 -7.35 12.35
N VAL A 17 7.77 -6.50 12.59
CA VAL A 17 8.83 -6.15 11.61
C VAL A 17 9.59 -7.41 11.16
N SER A 18 10.07 -8.23 12.11
CA SER A 18 10.80 -9.46 11.80
C SER A 18 9.97 -10.39 10.92
N LYS A 19 8.71 -10.63 11.29
CA LYS A 19 7.79 -11.45 10.50
C LYS A 19 7.58 -10.88 9.09
N ALA A 20 7.36 -9.57 8.95
CA ALA A 20 7.13 -8.92 7.66
C ALA A 20 8.33 -9.06 6.71
N LEU A 21 9.55 -9.07 7.26
CA LEU A 21 10.79 -9.19 6.47
C LEU A 21 11.17 -10.64 6.15
N GLU A 22 10.81 -11.60 7.00
CA GLU A 22 11.26 -12.99 6.90
C GLU A 22 10.21 -13.91 6.24
N SER A 23 8.91 -13.70 6.50
CA SER A 23 7.87 -14.64 6.10
C SER A 23 7.25 -14.39 4.72
N GLY A 24 7.54 -13.26 4.08
CA GLY A 24 6.85 -12.84 2.85
C GLY A 24 5.37 -12.48 3.05
N MET A 25 4.82 -12.62 4.26
CA MET A 25 3.43 -12.28 4.58
C MET A 25 3.19 -10.77 4.46
N ASP A 26 1.96 -10.40 4.19
CA ASP A 26 1.51 -9.00 4.14
C ASP A 26 1.63 -8.34 5.52
N ALA A 27 2.26 -7.16 5.59
CA ALA A 27 2.48 -6.45 6.86
C ALA A 27 1.17 -6.09 7.57
N GLN A 28 0.09 -5.81 6.81
CA GLN A 28 -1.24 -5.56 7.37
C GLN A 28 -1.79 -6.81 8.08
N ALA A 29 -1.70 -7.98 7.46
CA ALA A 29 -2.18 -9.22 8.05
C ALA A 29 -1.42 -9.58 9.33
N ILE A 30 -0.10 -9.32 9.36
CA ILE A 30 0.73 -9.50 10.54
C ILE A 30 0.29 -8.55 11.66
N LEU A 31 0.09 -7.28 11.33
CA LEU A 31 -0.36 -6.26 12.28
C LEU A 31 -1.75 -6.59 12.85
N ASP A 32 -2.71 -6.90 11.99
CA ASP A 32 -4.08 -7.24 12.39
C ASP A 32 -4.09 -8.43 13.37
N SER A 33 -3.31 -9.47 13.06
CA SER A 33 -3.14 -10.63 13.95
C SER A 33 -2.51 -10.25 15.30
N ALA A 34 -1.48 -9.41 15.27
CA ALA A 34 -0.79 -8.99 16.51
C ALA A 34 -1.69 -8.10 17.39
N LEU A 35 -2.44 -7.17 16.77
CA LEU A 35 -3.33 -6.27 17.50
C LEU A 35 -4.60 -6.96 18.03
N SER A 36 -5.10 -8.01 17.34
CA SER A 36 -6.27 -8.77 17.79
C SER A 36 -5.94 -9.79 18.88
N SER A 37 -4.71 -10.30 18.91
CA SER A 37 -4.26 -11.32 19.86
C SER A 37 -3.74 -10.76 21.19
N ASN A 38 -3.67 -9.44 21.34
CA ASN A 38 -3.17 -8.78 22.52
C ASN A 38 -4.15 -7.71 23.01
N ASP A 39 -4.38 -7.67 24.31
CA ASP A 39 -5.13 -6.58 24.94
C ASP A 39 -4.24 -5.35 25.07
N LEU A 40 -4.48 -4.36 24.20
CA LEU A 40 -3.63 -3.18 24.03
C LEU A 40 -4.46 -1.90 24.14
N ALA A 41 -3.95 -0.93 24.89
CA ALA A 41 -4.49 0.42 24.87
C ALA A 41 -4.42 1.03 23.45
N GLN A 42 -5.36 1.92 23.13
CA GLN A 42 -5.41 2.55 21.80
C GLN A 42 -4.10 3.26 21.42
N ARG A 43 -3.43 3.88 22.39
CA ARG A 43 -2.12 4.52 22.21
C ARG A 43 -1.06 3.50 21.77
N ASP A 44 -1.01 2.33 22.39
CA ASP A 44 -0.02 1.29 22.08
C ASP A 44 -0.28 0.67 20.71
N ARG A 45 -1.56 0.49 20.34
CA ARG A 45 -1.95 0.05 18.99
C ARG A 45 -1.44 1.02 17.91
N GLY A 46 -1.61 2.33 18.12
CA GLY A 46 -1.09 3.37 17.24
C GLY A 46 0.44 3.35 17.16
N PHE A 47 1.10 3.23 18.30
CA PHE A 47 2.56 3.19 18.40
C PHE A 47 3.17 1.98 17.67
N ILE A 48 2.61 0.78 17.85
CA ILE A 48 3.03 -0.44 17.15
C ILE A 48 2.84 -0.28 15.64
N THR A 49 1.70 0.28 15.23
CA THR A 49 1.39 0.54 13.82
C THR A 49 2.40 1.50 13.20
N GLU A 50 2.72 2.60 13.90
CA GLU A 50 3.68 3.59 13.43
C GLU A 50 5.09 3.00 13.30
N ILE A 51 5.57 2.25 14.29
CA ILE A 51 6.88 1.60 14.20
C ILE A 51 6.94 0.62 13.04
N LEU A 52 5.92 -0.23 12.86
CA LEU A 52 5.92 -1.22 11.78
C LEU A 52 5.99 -0.54 10.40
N TYR A 53 5.03 0.31 10.11
CA TYR A 53 4.96 0.93 8.78
C TYR A 53 6.04 1.97 8.56
N GLY A 54 6.35 2.77 9.55
CA GLY A 54 7.37 3.80 9.47
C GLY A 54 8.77 3.21 9.30
N TYR A 55 9.12 2.21 10.09
CA TYR A 55 10.40 1.51 9.93
C TYR A 55 10.50 0.82 8.56
N LEU A 56 9.49 0.09 8.11
CA LEU A 56 9.51 -0.54 6.78
C LEU A 56 9.63 0.52 5.67
N ARG A 57 8.96 1.66 5.83
CA ARG A 57 9.03 2.77 4.88
C ARG A 57 10.44 3.35 4.80
N MET A 58 11.12 3.55 5.92
CA MET A 58 12.42 4.21 6.02
C MET A 58 13.61 3.24 6.10
N ARG A 59 13.39 1.93 6.10
CA ARG A 59 14.41 0.91 6.38
C ARG A 59 15.70 1.08 5.58
N ILE A 60 15.63 1.31 4.26
CA ILE A 60 16.82 1.47 3.41
C ILE A 60 17.62 2.70 3.86
N ARG A 61 16.96 3.82 4.11
CA ARG A 61 17.58 5.05 4.61
C ARG A 61 18.27 4.81 5.95
N LEU A 62 17.59 4.15 6.89
CA LEU A 62 18.11 3.82 8.22
C LEU A 62 19.32 2.88 8.15
N GLN A 63 19.30 1.91 7.24
CA GLN A 63 20.45 1.01 7.02
C GLN A 63 21.69 1.78 6.55
N HIS A 64 21.53 2.77 5.67
CA HIS A 64 22.64 3.62 5.25
C HIS A 64 23.15 4.50 6.39
N VAL A 65 22.27 5.12 7.17
CA VAL A 65 22.67 5.91 8.36
C VAL A 65 23.44 5.05 9.35
N LEU A 66 22.95 3.85 9.67
CA LEU A 66 23.64 2.91 10.56
C LEU A 66 24.99 2.46 9.98
N GLY A 67 25.05 2.26 8.66
CA GLY A 67 26.28 1.90 7.94
C GLY A 67 27.40 2.92 8.09
N CYS A 68 27.06 4.21 8.25
CA CYS A 68 28.07 5.25 8.54
C CYS A 68 28.72 5.11 9.94
N PHE A 69 28.08 4.38 10.86
CA PHE A 69 28.54 4.23 12.24
C PHE A 69 28.94 2.80 12.62
N LEU A 70 28.68 1.83 11.74
CA LEU A 70 29.02 0.42 11.91
C LEU A 70 30.13 0.05 10.94
N SER A 71 31.26 -0.41 11.45
CA SER A 71 32.42 -0.81 10.61
C SER A 71 32.17 -2.07 9.78
N ARG A 72 31.33 -2.99 10.28
CA ARG A 72 30.97 -4.26 9.61
C ARG A 72 29.52 -4.63 9.91
N PRO A 73 28.53 -3.93 9.33
CA PRO A 73 27.12 -4.22 9.59
C PRO A 73 26.72 -5.63 9.17
N GLU A 74 27.32 -6.20 8.11
CA GLU A 74 27.05 -7.55 7.60
C GLU A 74 27.46 -8.67 8.58
N GLY A 75 28.35 -8.38 9.50
CA GLY A 75 28.76 -9.32 10.57
C GLY A 75 27.82 -9.34 11.78
N LEU A 76 26.84 -8.44 11.83
CA LEU A 76 25.91 -8.38 12.95
C LEU A 76 24.68 -9.27 12.71
N PRO A 77 24.14 -9.92 13.76
CA PRO A 77 22.89 -10.67 13.64
C PRO A 77 21.75 -9.78 13.15
N ALA A 78 20.93 -10.28 12.22
CA ALA A 78 19.79 -9.53 11.66
C ALA A 78 18.84 -8.94 12.74
N PRO A 79 18.51 -9.66 13.85
CA PRO A 79 17.71 -9.08 14.93
C PRO A 79 18.36 -7.86 15.60
N VAL A 80 19.70 -7.83 15.70
CA VAL A 80 20.43 -6.67 16.26
C VAL A 80 20.30 -5.47 15.34
N LEU A 81 20.50 -5.66 14.04
CA LEU A 81 20.32 -4.59 13.04
C LEU A 81 18.87 -4.08 13.01
N GLN A 82 17.89 -4.96 13.19
CA GLN A 82 16.48 -4.57 13.28
C GLN A 82 16.19 -3.71 14.52
N VAL A 83 16.71 -4.09 15.69
CA VAL A 83 16.59 -3.29 16.92
C VAL A 83 17.24 -1.92 16.75
N LEU A 84 18.47 -1.87 16.23
CA LEU A 84 19.16 -0.60 15.96
C LEU A 84 18.39 0.25 14.96
N GLY A 85 17.83 -0.36 13.92
CA GLY A 85 17.02 0.33 12.92
C GLY A 85 15.71 0.89 13.48
N ILE A 86 14.98 0.14 14.32
CA ILE A 86 13.76 0.61 14.98
C ILE A 86 14.07 1.76 15.93
N ALA A 87 15.11 1.64 16.77
CA ALA A 87 15.52 2.72 17.65
C ALA A 87 15.95 3.97 16.88
N SER A 88 16.66 3.80 15.74
CA SER A 88 17.03 4.91 14.85
C SER A 88 15.81 5.56 14.18
N TYR A 89 14.78 4.75 13.83
CA TYR A 89 13.53 5.29 13.31
C TYR A 89 12.83 6.19 14.34
N GLU A 90 12.72 5.73 15.58
CA GLU A 90 12.13 6.54 16.66
C GLU A 90 12.90 7.85 16.87
N ILE A 91 14.24 7.78 16.92
CA ILE A 91 15.10 8.96 17.15
C ILE A 91 14.97 9.98 16.01
N LEU A 92 14.91 9.54 14.77
CA LEU A 92 14.99 10.42 13.58
C LEU A 92 13.61 10.88 13.07
N HIS A 93 12.52 10.13 13.37
CA HIS A 93 11.24 10.31 12.71
C HIS A 93 10.02 10.31 13.63
N MET A 94 10.18 10.07 14.94
CA MET A 94 9.07 10.10 15.89
C MET A 94 9.30 11.16 16.97
N ASP A 95 8.20 11.70 17.49
CA ASP A 95 8.23 12.59 18.64
C ASP A 95 8.35 11.78 19.95
N VAL A 96 9.53 11.17 20.13
CA VAL A 96 9.89 10.35 21.30
C VAL A 96 11.25 10.85 21.80
N PRO A 97 11.42 11.03 23.14
CA PRO A 97 12.72 11.43 23.68
C PRO A 97 13.82 10.44 23.28
N ALA A 98 14.87 10.94 22.65
CA ALA A 98 15.95 10.11 22.09
C ALA A 98 16.57 9.14 23.13
N TYR A 99 16.69 9.56 24.40
CA TYR A 99 17.21 8.70 25.46
C TYR A 99 16.37 7.43 25.67
N ALA A 100 15.03 7.52 25.54
CA ALA A 100 14.15 6.39 25.72
C ALA A 100 14.32 5.33 24.62
N SER A 101 14.58 5.76 23.38
CA SER A 101 14.85 4.88 22.24
C SER A 101 16.27 4.29 22.33
N VAL A 102 17.25 5.06 22.79
CA VAL A 102 18.62 4.57 23.06
C VAL A 102 18.60 3.49 24.14
N ASP A 103 17.96 3.74 25.29
CA ASP A 103 17.92 2.80 26.39
C ASP A 103 17.22 1.49 26.00
N TRP A 104 16.06 1.58 25.33
CA TRP A 104 15.36 0.40 24.82
C TRP A 104 16.23 -0.39 23.82
N GLY A 105 16.90 0.30 22.90
CA GLY A 105 17.77 -0.32 21.88
C GLY A 105 18.94 -1.06 22.53
N VAL A 106 19.63 -0.42 23.48
CA VAL A 106 20.75 -1.01 24.24
C VAL A 106 20.30 -2.24 25.01
N ASP A 107 19.20 -2.15 25.77
CA ASP A 107 18.70 -3.26 26.56
C ASP A 107 18.20 -4.43 25.71
N SER A 108 17.55 -4.12 24.59
CA SER A 108 17.12 -5.14 23.62
C SER A 108 18.33 -5.87 23.02
N VAL A 109 19.35 -5.14 22.59
CA VAL A 109 20.59 -5.74 22.05
C VAL A 109 21.31 -6.56 23.11
N LYS A 110 21.40 -6.10 24.36
CA LYS A 110 21.96 -6.91 25.47
C LYS A 110 21.20 -8.23 25.64
N ARG A 111 19.86 -8.21 25.62
CA ARG A 111 19.02 -9.42 25.72
C ARG A 111 19.29 -10.39 24.58
N LEU A 112 19.32 -9.88 23.32
CA LEU A 112 19.57 -10.69 22.11
C LEU A 112 20.97 -11.30 22.07
N THR A 113 21.98 -10.65 22.68
CA THR A 113 23.39 -11.01 22.56
C THR A 113 24.06 -11.43 23.86
N LYS A 114 23.28 -11.66 24.93
CA LYS A 114 23.78 -11.97 26.26
C LYS A 114 24.82 -10.94 26.75
N GLY A 115 24.53 -9.66 26.51
CA GLY A 115 25.35 -8.52 26.95
C GLY A 115 26.46 -8.10 25.99
N LYS A 116 26.88 -8.95 25.04
CA LYS A 116 28.11 -8.76 24.23
C LYS A 116 28.14 -7.49 23.38
N LEU A 117 27.00 -7.06 22.83
CA LEU A 117 26.92 -5.92 21.87
C LEU A 117 26.24 -4.68 22.46
N GLY A 118 25.98 -4.64 23.77
CA GLY A 118 25.32 -3.48 24.40
C GLY A 118 26.13 -2.18 24.29
N GLY A 119 27.47 -2.26 24.44
CA GLY A 119 28.35 -1.10 24.26
C GLY A 119 28.34 -0.55 22.83
N LEU A 120 28.34 -1.45 21.83
CA LEU A 120 28.22 -1.08 20.41
C LEU A 120 26.88 -0.37 20.16
N ALA A 121 25.77 -0.94 20.62
CA ALA A 121 24.45 -0.36 20.47
C ALA A 121 24.39 1.06 21.07
N ASN A 122 24.88 1.26 22.28
CA ASN A 122 24.93 2.58 22.91
C ASN A 122 25.75 3.59 22.10
N ALA A 123 26.94 3.20 21.66
CA ALA A 123 27.81 4.08 20.87
C ALA A 123 27.17 4.49 19.53
N VAL A 124 26.55 3.55 18.81
CA VAL A 124 25.89 3.79 17.53
C VAL A 124 24.64 4.66 17.70
N LEU A 125 23.73 4.30 18.64
CA LEU A 125 22.49 5.06 18.81
C LEU A 125 22.71 6.48 19.34
N ARG A 126 23.74 6.71 20.16
CA ARG A 126 24.12 8.08 20.56
C ARG A 126 24.64 8.90 19.38
N LYS A 127 25.35 8.30 18.41
CA LYS A 127 25.73 8.99 17.17
C LYS A 127 24.53 9.32 16.30
N VAL A 128 23.56 8.40 16.20
CA VAL A 128 22.29 8.65 15.51
C VAL A 128 21.52 9.80 16.17
N ALA A 129 21.48 9.85 17.51
CA ALA A 129 20.81 10.93 18.24
C ALA A 129 21.45 12.31 17.94
N ARG A 130 22.78 12.39 17.90
CA ARG A 130 23.48 13.64 17.51
C ARG A 130 23.19 14.03 16.06
N LEU A 131 23.14 13.03 15.15
CA LEU A 131 22.81 13.28 13.75
C LEU A 131 21.37 13.82 13.58
N ALA A 132 20.45 13.48 14.49
CA ALA A 132 19.08 14.03 14.48
C ALA A 132 19.08 15.54 14.71
N ASP A 133 19.96 16.05 15.57
CA ASP A 133 20.10 17.48 15.84
C ASP A 133 20.67 18.26 14.63
N ASP A 134 21.57 17.62 13.85
CA ASP A 134 22.21 18.19 12.65
C ASP A 134 21.32 18.10 11.40
N GLY A 135 20.29 17.24 11.41
CA GLY A 135 19.43 16.92 10.28
C GLY A 135 20.04 15.88 9.32
N VAL A 136 19.17 15.07 8.71
CA VAL A 136 19.54 14.04 7.72
C VAL A 136 18.94 14.41 6.37
N ASP A 137 19.61 15.29 5.65
CA ASP A 137 19.21 15.77 4.31
C ASP A 137 19.82 14.95 3.17
N ILE A 138 19.52 15.31 1.93
CA ILE A 138 20.06 14.63 0.74
C ILE A 138 21.59 14.80 0.65
N GLU A 139 22.15 15.91 1.12
CA GLU A 139 23.59 16.18 1.06
C GLU A 139 24.37 15.27 2.00
N PHE A 140 23.77 14.82 3.12
CA PHE A 140 24.36 13.77 3.95
C PHE A 140 24.61 12.50 3.12
N PHE A 141 23.63 12.08 2.30
CA PHE A 141 23.79 10.89 1.47
C PHE A 141 24.75 11.08 0.31
N ARG A 142 24.74 12.23 -0.35
CA ARG A 142 25.67 12.56 -1.45
C ARG A 142 27.12 12.58 -1.01
N ARG A 143 27.41 13.08 0.20
CA ARG A 143 28.76 13.06 0.77
C ARG A 143 29.27 11.64 1.07
N ASN A 144 28.38 10.72 1.44
CA ASN A 144 28.72 9.36 1.82
C ASN A 144 28.59 8.34 0.68
N ILE A 145 27.91 8.69 -0.42
CA ILE A 145 27.63 7.80 -1.55
C ILE A 145 27.92 8.53 -2.85
N HIS A 146 29.02 8.19 -3.52
CA HIS A 146 29.44 8.85 -4.77
C HIS A 146 28.56 8.56 -5.98
N ASN A 147 27.76 7.49 -5.97
CA ASN A 147 26.82 7.18 -7.04
C ASN A 147 25.48 7.86 -6.80
N GLU A 148 25.03 8.66 -7.76
CA GLU A 148 23.82 9.46 -7.63
C GLU A 148 22.56 8.61 -7.43
N MET A 149 22.38 7.56 -8.24
CA MET A 149 21.19 6.66 -8.10
C MET A 149 21.15 5.99 -6.75
N LYS A 150 22.32 5.56 -6.23
CA LYS A 150 22.43 4.98 -4.88
C LYS A 150 22.15 6.02 -3.79
N SER A 151 22.61 7.27 -3.97
CA SER A 151 22.31 8.31 -2.98
C SER A 151 20.82 8.67 -2.94
N LEU A 152 20.15 8.76 -4.10
CA LEU A 152 18.69 8.92 -4.17
C LEU A 152 17.95 7.73 -3.56
N ALA A 153 18.37 6.50 -3.88
CA ALA A 153 17.79 5.28 -3.32
C ALA A 153 17.90 5.25 -1.79
N ALA A 154 19.04 5.65 -1.24
CA ALA A 154 19.26 5.74 0.20
C ALA A 154 18.41 6.85 0.85
N TYR A 155 18.43 8.06 0.30
CA TYR A 155 17.69 9.20 0.83
C TYR A 155 16.18 8.98 0.81
N TYR A 156 15.63 8.51 -0.32
CA TYR A 156 14.21 8.22 -0.47
C TYR A 156 13.81 6.83 0.03
N ALA A 157 14.71 6.11 0.68
CA ALA A 157 14.46 4.77 1.24
C ALA A 157 13.81 3.80 0.22
N CYS A 158 14.23 3.86 -1.04
CA CYS A 158 13.68 3.10 -2.16
C CYS A 158 14.76 2.19 -2.79
N PRO A 159 14.46 0.96 -3.22
CA PRO A 159 15.41 0.15 -3.99
C PRO A 159 15.88 0.89 -5.24
N GLN A 160 17.17 0.78 -5.58
CA GLN A 160 17.78 1.49 -6.70
C GLN A 160 17.05 1.22 -8.02
N TRP A 161 16.67 -0.03 -8.28
CA TRP A 161 15.98 -0.43 -9.51
C TRP A 161 14.62 0.29 -9.70
N ILE A 162 13.90 0.61 -8.59
CA ILE A 162 12.64 1.37 -8.64
C ILE A 162 12.94 2.84 -8.95
N VAL A 163 14.01 3.40 -8.37
CA VAL A 163 14.45 4.78 -8.66
C VAL A 163 14.77 4.93 -10.14
N GLU A 164 15.58 3.99 -10.68
CA GLU A 164 15.95 3.95 -12.09
C GLU A 164 14.71 3.79 -12.98
N LEU A 165 13.85 2.80 -12.69
CA LEU A 165 12.59 2.59 -13.44
C LEU A 165 11.75 3.87 -13.52
N TRP A 166 11.59 4.59 -12.42
CA TRP A 166 10.77 5.80 -12.42
C TRP A 166 11.44 6.99 -13.11
N ILE A 167 12.76 7.15 -12.98
CA ILE A 167 13.51 8.21 -13.70
C ILE A 167 13.45 7.97 -15.21
N ASP A 168 13.67 6.74 -15.64
CA ASP A 168 13.64 6.37 -17.07
C ASP A 168 12.23 6.51 -17.66
N SER A 169 11.19 6.21 -16.88
CA SER A 169 9.81 6.22 -17.35
C SER A 169 9.15 7.60 -17.34
N TYR A 170 9.46 8.43 -16.36
CA TYR A 170 8.72 9.68 -16.07
C TYR A 170 9.60 10.93 -16.08
N GLY A 171 10.90 10.78 -16.25
CA GLY A 171 11.87 11.85 -16.06
C GLY A 171 12.16 12.14 -14.58
N ARG A 172 13.29 12.76 -14.34
CA ARG A 172 13.83 12.98 -12.99
C ARG A 172 12.87 13.76 -12.07
N GLU A 173 12.30 14.85 -12.55
CA GLU A 173 11.44 15.71 -11.74
C GLU A 173 10.20 14.98 -11.22
N THR A 174 9.50 14.27 -12.11
CA THR A 174 8.31 13.50 -11.77
C THR A 174 8.65 12.32 -10.87
N ALA A 175 9.76 11.62 -11.16
CA ALA A 175 10.22 10.50 -10.33
C ALA A 175 10.51 10.94 -8.89
N ILE A 176 11.11 12.13 -8.68
CA ILE A 176 11.34 12.69 -7.34
C ILE A 176 10.02 12.88 -6.60
N LYS A 177 8.97 13.42 -7.24
CA LYS A 177 7.64 13.57 -6.62
C LYS A 177 7.05 12.23 -6.15
N TYR A 178 7.22 11.17 -6.94
CA TYR A 178 6.82 9.81 -6.54
C TYR A 178 7.66 9.27 -5.39
N LEU A 179 8.97 9.51 -5.40
CA LEU A 179 9.88 9.10 -4.33
C LEU A 179 9.58 9.83 -3.02
N GLU A 180 9.26 11.11 -3.06
CA GLU A 180 8.79 11.89 -1.90
C GLU A 180 7.45 11.37 -1.37
N ALA A 181 6.52 11.09 -2.26
CA ALA A 181 5.21 10.58 -1.88
C ALA A 181 5.30 9.22 -1.16
N GLN A 182 6.15 8.30 -1.63
CA GLN A 182 6.24 6.94 -1.08
C GLN A 182 6.90 6.88 0.31
N ILE A 183 7.70 7.88 0.71
CA ILE A 183 8.24 7.97 2.07
C ILE A 183 7.28 8.64 3.06
N CYS A 184 6.20 9.24 2.59
CA CYS A 184 5.15 9.80 3.43
C CYS A 184 4.06 8.75 3.72
N PRO A 185 3.40 8.80 4.89
CA PRO A 185 2.18 8.04 5.12
C PRO A 185 1.08 8.46 4.12
N PRO A 186 0.27 7.51 3.60
CA PRO A 186 -0.82 7.84 2.69
C PRO A 186 -1.96 8.55 3.42
N ALA A 187 -2.84 9.20 2.67
CA ALA A 187 -4.08 9.75 3.21
C ALA A 187 -4.92 8.67 3.90
N ALA A 188 -5.56 9.03 5.01
CA ALA A 188 -6.55 8.19 5.66
C ALA A 188 -7.84 8.24 4.84
N GLY A 189 -8.31 7.09 4.36
CA GLY A 189 -9.52 6.97 3.54
C GLY A 189 -10.61 6.20 4.26
N PHE A 190 -11.84 6.71 4.13
CA PHE A 190 -13.06 6.12 4.69
C PHE A 190 -14.18 6.16 3.65
N ALA A 191 -15.07 5.17 3.71
CA ALA A 191 -16.36 5.21 3.04
C ALA A 191 -17.47 5.22 4.10
N ILE A 192 -18.48 6.04 3.90
CA ILE A 192 -19.63 6.19 4.78
C ILE A 192 -20.87 5.83 3.99
N ASP A 193 -21.70 4.97 4.57
CA ASP A 193 -23.04 4.70 4.07
C ASP A 193 -23.95 5.87 4.48
N THR A 194 -24.38 6.65 3.51
CA THR A 194 -25.24 7.83 3.71
C THR A 194 -26.73 7.51 3.51
N SER A 195 -27.10 6.24 3.52
CA SER A 195 -28.51 5.83 3.38
C SER A 195 -29.36 6.09 4.62
N ASP A 196 -28.72 6.34 5.77
CA ASP A 196 -29.38 6.72 7.03
C ASP A 196 -28.93 8.11 7.53
N ASP A 197 -29.71 8.68 8.47
CA ASP A 197 -29.46 10.01 9.00
C ASP A 197 -28.09 10.13 9.70
N ALA A 198 -27.67 9.09 10.44
CA ALA A 198 -26.38 9.10 11.13
C ALA A 198 -25.20 9.17 10.16
N GLY A 199 -25.29 8.47 9.03
CA GLY A 199 -24.31 8.54 7.96
C GLY A 199 -24.32 9.91 7.26
N GLN A 200 -25.47 10.50 7.02
CA GLN A 200 -25.61 11.83 6.42
C GLN A 200 -25.01 12.92 7.32
N ASP A 201 -25.34 12.92 8.61
CA ASP A 201 -24.80 13.87 9.59
C ASP A 201 -23.26 13.74 9.73
N ALA A 202 -22.76 12.50 9.77
CA ALA A 202 -21.33 12.26 9.80
C ALA A 202 -20.64 12.78 8.53
N ALA A 203 -21.20 12.52 7.35
CA ALA A 203 -20.66 13.00 6.08
C ALA A 203 -20.62 14.52 6.02
N ALA A 204 -21.69 15.21 6.44
CA ALA A 204 -21.75 16.66 6.49
C ALA A 204 -20.69 17.25 7.44
N THR A 205 -20.51 16.64 8.62
CA THR A 205 -19.51 17.07 9.61
C THR A 205 -18.09 16.88 9.08
N LEU A 206 -17.81 15.77 8.38
CA LEU A 206 -16.48 15.45 7.84
C LEU A 206 -16.01 16.46 6.79
N LEU A 207 -16.89 17.06 6.02
CA LEU A 207 -16.54 18.10 5.04
C LEU A 207 -15.99 19.37 5.69
N MET A 208 -16.31 19.61 6.96
CA MET A 208 -15.88 20.79 7.73
C MET A 208 -14.58 20.54 8.53
N GLU A 209 -14.06 19.32 8.52
CA GLU A 209 -12.84 18.97 9.24
C GLU A 209 -11.62 19.65 8.64
N LYS A 210 -10.75 20.20 9.50
CA LYS A 210 -9.56 20.96 9.11
C LYS A 210 -8.57 20.18 8.24
N GLU A 211 -8.45 18.87 8.45
CA GLU A 211 -7.51 17.99 7.76
C GLU A 211 -8.15 17.26 6.57
N PHE A 212 -9.30 17.72 6.11
CA PHE A 212 -10.00 17.22 4.94
C PHE A 212 -9.18 17.46 3.66
N ILE A 213 -9.13 16.45 2.77
CA ILE A 213 -8.44 16.53 1.47
C ILE A 213 -9.44 16.49 0.32
N ALA A 214 -10.34 15.48 0.31
CA ALA A 214 -11.28 15.27 -0.79
C ALA A 214 -12.45 14.37 -0.37
N SER A 215 -13.58 14.49 -1.10
CA SER A 215 -14.72 13.58 -1.02
C SER A 215 -15.42 13.45 -2.37
N ASP A 216 -16.15 12.34 -2.55
CA ASP A 216 -17.12 12.10 -3.62
C ASP A 216 -18.55 11.93 -3.06
N GLY A 217 -18.80 12.38 -1.83
CA GLY A 217 -20.07 12.29 -1.13
C GLY A 217 -20.15 11.11 -0.15
N GLU A 218 -19.64 9.95 -0.51
CA GLU A 218 -19.60 8.75 0.34
C GLU A 218 -18.18 8.40 0.78
N GLY A 219 -17.19 8.61 -0.09
CA GLY A 219 -15.78 8.45 0.21
C GLY A 219 -15.17 9.74 0.72
N PHE A 220 -14.29 9.64 1.72
CA PHE A 220 -13.60 10.77 2.34
C PHE A 220 -12.12 10.48 2.49
N ALA A 221 -11.30 11.50 2.25
CA ALA A 221 -9.86 11.46 2.44
C ALA A 221 -9.42 12.56 3.39
N PHE A 222 -8.57 12.19 4.34
CA PHE A 222 -7.98 13.09 5.33
C PHE A 222 -6.46 12.93 5.35
N ARG A 223 -5.76 13.94 5.86
CA ARG A 223 -4.33 13.84 6.11
C ARG A 223 -4.03 12.62 6.98
N SER A 224 -2.89 11.98 6.74
CA SER A 224 -2.47 10.81 7.50
C SER A 224 -2.42 11.09 9.01
N GLY A 225 -2.76 10.08 9.82
CA GLY A 225 -2.79 10.19 11.28
C GLY A 225 -4.04 10.83 11.85
N VAL A 226 -4.87 11.47 11.03
CA VAL A 226 -6.13 12.09 11.44
C VAL A 226 -7.20 11.03 11.60
N ARG A 227 -7.91 11.08 12.70
CA ARG A 227 -9.15 10.32 12.94
C ARG A 227 -10.23 11.29 13.36
N PRO A 228 -11.06 11.77 12.42
CA PRO A 228 -12.11 12.74 12.71
C PRO A 228 -13.01 12.29 13.85
N GLU A 229 -13.38 13.24 14.71
CA GLU A 229 -14.27 12.98 15.86
C GLU A 229 -15.63 12.44 15.40
N ALA A 230 -16.14 12.97 14.28
CA ALA A 230 -17.39 12.53 13.66
C ALA A 230 -17.45 11.03 13.32
N LEU A 231 -16.31 10.36 13.22
CA LEU A 231 -16.24 8.90 12.98
C LEU A 231 -16.35 8.08 14.26
N ARG A 232 -16.34 8.71 15.44
CA ARG A 232 -16.48 8.01 16.71
C ARG A 232 -17.92 7.55 16.90
N GLY A 233 -18.06 6.28 17.29
CA GLY A 233 -19.39 5.71 17.56
C GLY A 233 -20.16 5.21 16.34
N LEU A 234 -19.67 5.51 15.10
CA LEU A 234 -20.27 4.92 13.91
C LEU A 234 -20.02 3.41 13.86
N SER A 235 -21.05 2.66 13.52
CA SER A 235 -20.97 1.20 13.39
C SER A 235 -20.13 0.80 12.15
N GLU A 236 -19.61 -0.43 12.14
CA GLU A 236 -18.90 -0.98 10.97
C GLU A 236 -19.81 -1.11 9.73
N LYS A 237 -21.12 -1.01 9.88
CA LYS A 237 -22.07 -0.97 8.75
C LYS A 237 -22.05 0.39 8.07
N VAL A 238 -21.96 1.47 8.85
CA VAL A 238 -21.96 2.85 8.35
C VAL A 238 -20.58 3.27 7.91
N LEU A 239 -19.53 2.89 8.66
CA LEU A 239 -18.14 3.32 8.43
C LEU A 239 -17.27 2.17 7.99
N THR A 240 -16.64 2.30 6.82
CA THR A 240 -15.64 1.36 6.32
C THR A 240 -14.33 2.07 5.99
N ARG A 241 -13.20 1.44 6.36
CA ARG A 241 -11.89 1.90 5.89
C ARG A 241 -11.69 1.52 4.42
N GLN A 242 -11.49 2.51 3.57
CA GLN A 242 -11.27 2.32 2.14
C GLN A 242 -10.25 3.34 1.62
N SER A 243 -9.31 2.92 0.74
CA SER A 243 -8.46 3.87 0.05
C SER A 243 -9.29 4.75 -0.87
N TYR A 244 -9.24 6.07 -0.64
CA TYR A 244 -9.92 7.03 -1.49
C TYR A 244 -9.33 7.06 -2.90
N SER A 245 -8.01 6.87 -3.05
CA SER A 245 -7.35 6.77 -4.36
C SER A 245 -7.88 5.59 -5.19
N ALA A 246 -8.11 4.43 -4.55
CA ALA A 246 -8.69 3.27 -5.22
C ALA A 246 -10.15 3.52 -5.66
N ARG A 247 -10.88 4.33 -4.89
CA ARG A 247 -12.23 4.75 -5.20
C ARG A 247 -12.24 5.71 -6.40
N VAL A 248 -11.35 6.71 -6.41
CA VAL A 248 -11.18 7.63 -7.55
C VAL A 248 -10.79 6.89 -8.82
N ALA A 249 -9.87 5.93 -8.74
CA ALA A 249 -9.44 5.13 -9.89
C ALA A 249 -10.59 4.34 -10.55
N LEU A 250 -11.61 3.98 -9.79
CA LEU A 250 -12.83 3.35 -10.32
C LEU A 250 -13.84 4.40 -10.80
N SER A 251 -14.13 5.41 -9.99
CA SER A 251 -15.16 6.41 -10.29
C SER A 251 -14.89 7.21 -11.55
N ILE A 252 -13.61 7.48 -11.84
CA ILE A 252 -13.19 8.20 -13.05
C ILE A 252 -13.59 7.45 -14.34
N LEU A 253 -13.81 6.15 -14.29
CA LEU A 253 -14.27 5.34 -15.41
C LEU A 253 -15.80 5.35 -15.57
N GLU A 254 -16.52 6.15 -14.79
CA GLU A 254 -17.97 6.38 -14.88
C GLU A 254 -18.81 5.08 -14.83
N PRO A 255 -18.71 4.29 -13.75
CA PRO A 255 -19.34 2.97 -13.69
C PRO A 255 -20.87 2.99 -13.84
N SER A 256 -21.54 4.11 -13.54
CA SER A 256 -22.98 4.28 -13.75
C SER A 256 -23.42 4.16 -15.22
N SER A 257 -22.50 4.38 -16.16
CA SER A 257 -22.74 4.25 -17.61
C SER A 257 -22.46 2.84 -18.14
N TRP A 258 -21.99 1.91 -17.29
CA TRP A 258 -21.54 0.60 -17.75
C TRP A 258 -22.69 -0.36 -18.09
N PRO A 259 -22.60 -1.08 -19.22
CA PRO A 259 -23.52 -2.17 -19.49
C PRO A 259 -23.44 -3.27 -18.43
N THR A 260 -24.59 -3.72 -17.94
CA THR A 260 -24.70 -4.85 -17.00
C THR A 260 -24.98 -6.17 -17.72
N PRO A 261 -24.71 -7.33 -17.11
CA PRO A 261 -24.11 -7.54 -15.79
C PRO A 261 -22.65 -7.10 -15.75
N VAL A 262 -22.20 -6.63 -14.57
CA VAL A 262 -20.79 -6.31 -14.31
C VAL A 262 -20.12 -7.50 -13.64
N TRP A 263 -18.95 -7.91 -14.14
CA TRP A 263 -18.11 -8.94 -13.52
C TRP A 263 -16.84 -8.33 -12.97
N ASP A 264 -16.68 -8.37 -11.63
CA ASP A 264 -15.42 -8.06 -10.93
C ASP A 264 -14.56 -9.34 -10.88
N GLY A 265 -13.64 -9.46 -11.83
CA GLY A 265 -12.85 -10.68 -12.08
C GLY A 265 -11.69 -10.88 -11.11
N CYS A 266 -11.32 -9.84 -10.34
CA CYS A 266 -10.24 -9.84 -9.36
C CYS A 266 -10.69 -9.20 -8.05
N SER A 267 -11.86 -9.60 -7.56
CA SER A 267 -12.62 -8.87 -6.53
C SER A 267 -11.90 -8.71 -5.18
N GLY A 268 -10.96 -9.60 -4.89
CA GLY A 268 -10.27 -9.58 -3.61
C GLY A 268 -11.23 -9.64 -2.43
N ARG A 269 -11.17 -8.64 -1.53
CA ARG A 269 -12.11 -8.46 -0.41
C ARG A 269 -13.34 -7.61 -0.78
N GLY A 270 -13.51 -7.27 -2.06
CA GLY A 270 -14.72 -6.62 -2.55
C GLY A 270 -14.77 -5.10 -2.46
N GLY A 271 -13.64 -4.42 -2.31
CA GLY A 271 -13.64 -2.96 -2.19
C GLY A 271 -14.25 -2.24 -3.39
N LYS A 272 -14.01 -2.73 -4.62
CA LYS A 272 -14.59 -2.19 -5.85
C LYS A 272 -16.02 -2.70 -6.08
N SER A 273 -16.26 -3.99 -5.82
CA SER A 273 -17.62 -4.57 -5.84
C SER A 273 -18.58 -3.81 -4.91
N ARG A 274 -18.11 -3.43 -3.70
CA ARG A 274 -18.87 -2.58 -2.77
C ARG A 274 -19.26 -1.25 -3.40
N TYR A 275 -18.27 -0.55 -3.98
CA TYR A 275 -18.53 0.72 -4.66
C TYR A 275 -19.62 0.59 -5.72
N LEU A 276 -19.55 -0.45 -6.56
CA LEU A 276 -20.56 -0.70 -7.60
C LEU A 276 -21.94 -0.91 -7.00
N MET A 277 -22.04 -1.70 -5.92
CA MET A 277 -23.33 -2.01 -5.29
C MET A 277 -23.94 -0.81 -4.57
N HIS A 278 -23.14 0.01 -3.89
CA HIS A 278 -23.61 1.24 -3.26
C HIS A 278 -24.11 2.27 -4.30
N ASN A 279 -23.51 2.29 -5.49
CA ASN A 279 -23.96 3.14 -6.60
C ASN A 279 -25.05 2.45 -7.48
N GLU A 280 -25.77 1.48 -6.91
CA GLU A 280 -26.93 0.80 -7.52
C GLU A 280 -26.62 0.06 -8.85
N ILE A 281 -25.36 -0.19 -9.14
CA ILE A 281 -24.95 -0.93 -10.34
C ILE A 281 -25.21 -2.42 -10.10
N SER A 282 -26.14 -3.00 -10.86
CA SER A 282 -26.61 -4.37 -10.65
C SER A 282 -27.02 -5.02 -11.98
N PRO A 283 -26.84 -6.34 -12.15
CA PRO A 283 -26.20 -7.28 -11.23
C PRO A 283 -24.65 -7.20 -11.26
N VAL A 284 -24.03 -7.43 -10.11
CA VAL A 284 -22.58 -7.58 -9.95
C VAL A 284 -22.23 -9.03 -9.64
N LEU A 285 -21.32 -9.60 -10.43
CA LEU A 285 -20.72 -10.91 -10.23
C LEU A 285 -19.30 -10.69 -9.72
N ALA A 286 -18.90 -11.33 -8.63
CA ALA A 286 -17.55 -11.18 -8.07
C ALA A 286 -16.82 -12.52 -8.08
N SER A 287 -15.55 -12.53 -8.50
CA SER A 287 -14.71 -13.72 -8.44
C SER A 287 -13.30 -13.43 -7.97
N ASP A 288 -12.75 -14.38 -7.22
CA ASP A 288 -11.34 -14.39 -6.77
C ASP A 288 -10.92 -15.88 -6.59
N PRO A 289 -9.67 -16.26 -6.88
CA PRO A 289 -9.20 -17.62 -6.61
C PRO A 289 -9.08 -17.92 -5.10
N ASN A 290 -8.99 -16.90 -4.25
CA ASN A 290 -8.84 -17.04 -2.80
C ASN A 290 -10.21 -17.07 -2.10
N ILE A 291 -10.61 -18.27 -1.65
CA ILE A 291 -11.90 -18.48 -0.98
C ILE A 291 -12.06 -17.67 0.31
N GLY A 292 -10.98 -17.40 1.05
CA GLY A 292 -11.04 -16.62 2.28
C GLY A 292 -11.42 -15.15 2.02
N ARG A 293 -10.93 -14.58 0.91
CA ARG A 293 -11.30 -13.23 0.46
C ARG A 293 -12.78 -13.17 0.06
N LEU A 294 -13.23 -14.15 -0.73
CA LEU A 294 -14.63 -14.24 -1.13
C LEU A 294 -15.58 -14.47 0.05
N SER A 295 -15.18 -15.27 1.04
CA SER A 295 -15.98 -15.48 2.25
C SER A 295 -16.15 -14.20 3.04
N ALA A 296 -15.09 -13.37 3.14
CA ALA A 296 -15.17 -12.07 3.76
C ALA A 296 -16.11 -11.12 2.99
N LEU A 297 -16.00 -11.07 1.66
CA LEU A 297 -16.90 -10.32 0.80
C LEU A 297 -18.36 -10.75 0.97
N LYS A 298 -18.63 -12.06 0.95
CA LYS A 298 -20.00 -12.60 1.06
C LYS A 298 -20.60 -12.40 2.44
N LYS A 299 -19.78 -12.40 3.51
CA LYS A 299 -20.22 -12.07 4.87
C LYS A 299 -20.71 -10.61 4.96
N GLU A 300 -20.02 -9.70 4.31
CA GLU A 300 -20.35 -8.28 4.28
C GLU A 300 -21.53 -7.99 3.33
N PHE A 301 -21.57 -8.64 2.17
CA PHE A 301 -22.62 -8.51 1.14
C PHE A 301 -23.26 -9.86 0.83
N PRO A 302 -24.21 -10.35 1.66
CA PRO A 302 -24.83 -11.68 1.47
C PRO A 302 -25.52 -11.85 0.12
N LYS A 303 -26.02 -10.76 -0.48
CA LYS A 303 -26.73 -10.76 -1.76
C LYS A 303 -25.82 -10.75 -2.99
N ILE A 304 -24.50 -10.53 -2.83
CA ILE A 304 -23.59 -10.53 -3.99
C ILE A 304 -23.46 -11.92 -4.59
N SER A 305 -23.47 -12.00 -5.91
CA SER A 305 -23.19 -13.24 -6.64
C SER A 305 -21.70 -13.48 -6.69
N ALA A 306 -21.14 -14.11 -5.66
CA ALA A 306 -19.72 -14.41 -5.56
C ALA A 306 -19.42 -15.89 -5.80
N PHE A 307 -18.39 -16.18 -6.60
CA PHE A 307 -17.95 -17.53 -6.91
C PHE A 307 -16.41 -17.62 -6.97
N ARG A 308 -15.87 -18.79 -6.62
CA ARG A 308 -14.45 -19.04 -6.76
C ARG A 308 -14.09 -19.20 -8.24
N GLY A 309 -13.24 -18.32 -8.75
CA GLY A 309 -12.80 -18.34 -10.15
C GLY A 309 -11.55 -17.51 -10.35
N SER A 310 -10.77 -17.84 -11.37
CA SER A 310 -9.60 -17.07 -11.78
C SER A 310 -9.92 -16.32 -13.05
N ALA A 311 -9.56 -15.04 -13.11
CA ALA A 311 -9.68 -14.24 -14.33
C ALA A 311 -8.73 -14.70 -15.46
N ILE A 312 -7.77 -15.60 -15.18
CA ILE A 312 -6.96 -16.26 -16.22
C ILE A 312 -7.84 -17.26 -17.02
N ASN A 313 -8.77 -17.95 -16.35
CA ASN A 313 -9.72 -18.89 -16.96
C ASN A 313 -11.09 -18.62 -16.34
N PRO A 314 -11.80 -17.54 -16.74
CA PRO A 314 -13.06 -17.18 -16.14
C PRO A 314 -14.12 -18.26 -16.44
N PRO A 315 -14.85 -18.76 -15.43
CA PRO A 315 -15.91 -19.73 -15.62
C PRO A 315 -17.22 -19.05 -16.08
N LEU A 316 -17.12 -18.25 -17.13
CA LEU A 316 -18.20 -17.45 -17.72
C LEU A 316 -18.30 -17.80 -19.21
N ALA A 317 -19.51 -17.81 -19.72
CA ALA A 317 -19.72 -17.97 -21.16
C ALA A 317 -19.15 -16.79 -21.96
N HIS A 318 -18.73 -17.06 -23.17
CA HIS A 318 -18.32 -16.00 -24.07
C HIS A 318 -19.48 -15.02 -24.29
N GLU A 319 -19.16 -13.73 -24.37
CA GLU A 319 -20.11 -12.65 -24.68
C GLU A 319 -21.34 -12.58 -23.76
N SER A 320 -21.20 -13.04 -22.51
CA SER A 320 -22.29 -13.04 -21.52
C SER A 320 -22.28 -11.84 -20.59
N ILE A 321 -21.18 -11.07 -20.55
CA ILE A 321 -20.96 -9.96 -19.61
C ILE A 321 -21.10 -8.63 -20.31
N GLY A 322 -21.76 -7.67 -19.67
CA GLY A 322 -21.83 -6.27 -20.12
C GLY A 322 -20.52 -5.55 -19.87
N THR A 323 -19.97 -5.64 -18.65
CA THR A 323 -18.68 -5.01 -18.30
C THR A 323 -17.84 -5.94 -17.45
N ALA A 324 -16.57 -6.13 -17.82
CA ALA A 324 -15.57 -6.79 -16.98
C ALA A 324 -14.72 -5.74 -16.25
N LEU A 325 -14.77 -5.74 -14.91
CA LEU A 325 -13.88 -4.96 -14.05
C LEU A 325 -12.70 -5.84 -13.65
N LEU A 326 -11.50 -5.44 -14.04
CA LEU A 326 -10.26 -6.16 -13.80
C LEU A 326 -9.27 -5.29 -13.00
N ASP A 327 -9.41 -5.32 -11.65
CA ASP A 327 -8.41 -4.80 -10.71
C ASP A 327 -7.29 -5.84 -10.59
N VAL A 328 -6.41 -5.85 -11.59
CA VAL A 328 -5.47 -6.95 -11.79
C VAL A 328 -4.39 -7.01 -10.71
N PRO A 329 -3.87 -8.20 -10.38
CA PRO A 329 -2.67 -8.32 -9.57
C PRO A 329 -1.52 -7.60 -10.28
N CYS A 330 -0.87 -6.66 -9.59
CA CYS A 330 0.19 -5.82 -10.10
C CYS A 330 1.37 -5.72 -9.11
N SER A 331 2.46 -5.07 -9.51
CA SER A 331 3.64 -4.90 -8.67
C SER A 331 3.37 -4.07 -7.41
N GLY A 332 2.35 -3.21 -7.42
CA GLY A 332 1.97 -2.38 -6.28
C GLY A 332 2.91 -1.20 -6.02
N LEU A 333 3.73 -0.81 -7.01
CA LEU A 333 4.71 0.28 -6.85
C LEU A 333 4.06 1.67 -6.69
N GLY A 334 2.79 1.82 -7.01
CA GLY A 334 2.03 3.06 -6.80
C GLY A 334 1.52 3.26 -5.38
N VAL A 335 1.56 2.22 -4.53
CA VAL A 335 1.00 2.25 -3.17
C VAL A 335 2.05 1.93 -2.09
N LEU A 336 3.33 2.22 -2.36
CA LEU A 336 4.43 2.00 -1.42
C LEU A 336 4.29 2.84 -0.13
N SER A 337 3.63 3.99 -0.19
CA SER A 337 3.25 4.79 0.98
C SER A 337 2.39 3.98 1.98
N ARG A 338 1.43 3.20 1.46
CA ARG A 338 0.51 2.35 2.24
C ARG A 338 1.07 0.97 2.54
N ARG A 339 1.79 0.38 1.58
CA ARG A 339 2.37 -0.97 1.65
C ARG A 339 3.89 -0.93 1.47
N PRO A 340 4.63 -0.36 2.44
CA PRO A 340 6.06 -0.18 2.31
C PRO A 340 6.85 -1.49 2.28
N ASP A 341 6.26 -2.61 2.74
CA ASP A 341 6.83 -3.94 2.65
C ASP A 341 6.91 -4.47 1.20
N THR A 342 6.08 -3.96 0.29
CA THR A 342 6.05 -4.35 -1.12
C THR A 342 7.41 -4.19 -1.80
N LYS A 343 8.12 -3.10 -1.54
CA LYS A 343 9.44 -2.84 -2.16
C LYS A 343 10.53 -3.84 -1.78
N PHE A 344 10.34 -4.63 -0.73
CA PHE A 344 11.26 -5.71 -0.32
C PHE A 344 10.86 -7.08 -0.85
N LYS A 345 9.70 -7.17 -1.50
CA LYS A 345 9.10 -8.41 -2.02
C LYS A 345 9.01 -8.44 -3.54
N ARG A 346 9.57 -7.43 -4.21
CA ARG A 346 9.51 -7.29 -5.67
C ARG A 346 10.91 -7.14 -6.24
N SER A 347 11.10 -7.77 -7.39
CA SER A 347 12.23 -7.61 -8.30
C SER A 347 11.74 -7.21 -9.69
N LEU A 348 12.64 -6.93 -10.62
CA LEU A 348 12.30 -6.69 -12.03
C LEU A 348 11.66 -7.94 -12.65
N GLU A 349 12.19 -9.13 -12.39
CA GLU A 349 11.68 -10.41 -12.89
C GLU A 349 10.25 -10.68 -12.39
N ASP A 350 9.92 -10.27 -11.14
CA ASP A 350 8.55 -10.35 -10.63
C ASP A 350 7.61 -9.43 -11.42
N THR A 351 8.06 -8.24 -11.80
CA THR A 351 7.25 -7.30 -12.60
C THR A 351 6.99 -7.83 -14.00
N ASP A 352 7.96 -8.45 -14.65
CA ASP A 352 7.80 -9.08 -15.98
C ASP A 352 6.79 -10.24 -15.92
N SER A 353 6.88 -11.05 -14.88
CA SER A 353 5.93 -12.14 -14.63
C SER A 353 4.50 -11.62 -14.45
N LEU A 354 4.32 -10.48 -13.77
CA LEU A 354 3.02 -9.82 -13.61
C LEU A 354 2.47 -9.26 -14.91
N VAL A 355 3.30 -8.66 -15.75
CA VAL A 355 2.90 -8.18 -17.09
C VAL A 355 2.34 -9.35 -17.92
N LEU A 356 3.01 -10.51 -17.93
CA LEU A 356 2.52 -11.70 -18.62
C LEU A 356 1.20 -12.22 -18.03
N LEU A 357 1.06 -12.20 -16.71
CA LEU A 357 -0.19 -12.60 -16.04
C LEU A 357 -1.35 -11.67 -16.42
N GLN A 358 -1.13 -10.36 -16.38
CA GLN A 358 -2.11 -9.34 -16.73
C GLN A 358 -2.55 -9.46 -18.19
N SER A 359 -1.63 -9.73 -19.11
CA SER A 359 -1.95 -9.97 -20.53
C SER A 359 -2.91 -11.15 -20.70
N LYS A 360 -2.72 -12.25 -19.95
CA LYS A 360 -3.63 -13.42 -19.95
C LYS A 360 -5.00 -13.08 -19.39
N ILE A 361 -5.05 -12.32 -18.28
CA ILE A 361 -6.28 -11.87 -17.64
C ILE A 361 -7.09 -10.98 -18.59
N LEU A 362 -6.44 -9.99 -19.23
CA LEU A 362 -7.05 -9.11 -20.23
C LEU A 362 -7.64 -9.90 -21.39
N ALA A 363 -6.84 -10.78 -22.01
CA ALA A 363 -7.25 -11.54 -23.21
C ALA A 363 -8.44 -12.48 -22.89
N ASN A 364 -8.48 -13.11 -21.73
CA ASN A 364 -9.56 -14.03 -21.38
C ASN A 364 -10.78 -13.30 -20.80
N GLY A 365 -10.58 -12.20 -20.07
CA GLY A 365 -11.67 -11.30 -19.70
C GLY A 365 -12.40 -10.72 -20.89
N TRP A 366 -11.65 -10.31 -21.94
CA TRP A 366 -12.24 -9.77 -23.17
C TRP A 366 -13.21 -10.73 -23.87
N LYS A 367 -12.94 -12.03 -23.85
CA LYS A 367 -13.81 -13.05 -24.45
C LYS A 367 -15.20 -13.14 -23.78
N THR A 368 -15.30 -12.76 -22.53
CA THR A 368 -16.57 -12.82 -21.79
C THR A 368 -17.48 -11.64 -22.11
N ILE A 369 -16.93 -10.55 -22.64
CA ILE A 369 -17.63 -9.30 -22.88
C ILE A 369 -18.39 -9.39 -24.20
N ARG A 370 -19.69 -9.00 -24.17
CA ARG A 370 -20.50 -8.89 -25.39
C ARG A 370 -20.14 -7.66 -26.21
N LYS A 371 -20.52 -7.64 -27.46
CA LYS A 371 -20.40 -6.45 -28.32
C LYS A 371 -21.13 -5.25 -27.69
N GLY A 372 -20.51 -4.06 -27.73
CA GLY A 372 -20.99 -2.86 -27.04
C GLY A 372 -20.72 -2.88 -25.51
N GLY A 373 -20.06 -3.91 -25.00
CA GLY A 373 -19.67 -3.99 -23.61
C GLY A 373 -18.30 -3.37 -23.33
N PHE A 374 -17.93 -3.28 -22.03
CA PHE A 374 -16.72 -2.60 -21.59
C PHE A 374 -15.77 -3.52 -20.83
N LEU A 375 -14.48 -3.20 -20.91
CA LEU A 375 -13.45 -3.70 -20.02
C LEU A 375 -12.85 -2.53 -19.25
N ALA A 376 -13.01 -2.54 -17.93
CA ALA A 376 -12.37 -1.60 -17.02
C ALA A 376 -11.11 -2.26 -16.44
N TYR A 377 -9.95 -1.74 -16.77
CA TYR A 377 -8.64 -2.22 -16.30
C TYR A 377 -8.08 -1.25 -15.26
N ILE A 378 -7.69 -1.75 -14.10
CA ILE A 378 -7.15 -0.93 -13.00
C ILE A 378 -5.90 -1.57 -12.43
N THR A 379 -4.89 -0.76 -12.12
CA THR A 379 -3.69 -1.16 -11.37
C THR A 379 -3.36 -0.13 -10.29
N CYS A 380 -2.59 -0.55 -9.29
CA CYS A 380 -2.01 0.32 -8.26
C CYS A 380 -0.48 0.38 -8.40
N THR A 381 0.03 0.56 -9.61
CA THR A 381 1.46 0.59 -9.88
C THR A 381 1.89 1.80 -10.70
N LEU A 382 3.17 2.15 -10.56
CA LEU A 382 3.87 3.15 -11.38
C LEU A 382 4.83 2.51 -12.41
N ASN A 383 4.62 1.22 -12.74
CA ASN A 383 5.35 0.56 -13.82
C ASN A 383 4.57 0.72 -15.14
N PRO A 384 5.07 1.47 -16.15
CA PRO A 384 4.36 1.68 -17.40
C PRO A 384 4.07 0.39 -18.18
N ALA A 385 4.92 -0.63 -18.02
CA ALA A 385 4.69 -1.92 -18.68
C ALA A 385 3.42 -2.64 -18.19
N GLU A 386 3.00 -2.37 -16.95
CA GLU A 386 1.76 -2.88 -16.35
C GLU A 386 0.55 -1.97 -16.62
N ASN A 387 0.74 -0.76 -17.15
CA ASN A 387 -0.25 0.29 -17.35
C ASN A 387 -0.54 0.53 -18.85
N ASN A 388 -0.20 1.71 -19.34
CA ASN A 388 -0.41 2.09 -20.75
C ASN A 388 0.31 1.16 -21.74
N GLY A 389 1.47 0.61 -21.40
CA GLY A 389 2.16 -0.39 -22.21
C GLY A 389 1.31 -1.65 -22.41
N GLN A 390 0.69 -2.15 -21.30
CA GLN A 390 -0.20 -3.31 -21.35
C GLN A 390 -1.44 -3.05 -22.22
N ILE A 391 -2.05 -1.87 -22.09
CA ILE A 391 -3.22 -1.47 -22.90
C ILE A 391 -2.86 -1.28 -24.35
N ALA A 392 -1.73 -0.64 -24.65
CA ALA A 392 -1.27 -0.46 -26.04
C ALA A 392 -1.03 -1.80 -26.74
N ASP A 393 -0.41 -2.77 -26.05
CA ASP A 393 -0.18 -4.09 -26.60
C ASP A 393 -1.47 -4.90 -26.77
N PHE A 394 -2.43 -4.72 -25.87
CA PHE A 394 -3.76 -5.30 -25.99
C PHE A 394 -4.51 -4.77 -27.22
N LEU A 395 -4.52 -3.46 -27.44
CA LEU A 395 -5.17 -2.80 -28.58
C LEU A 395 -4.55 -3.20 -29.93
N LYS A 396 -3.23 -3.41 -29.99
CA LYS A 396 -2.55 -3.92 -31.20
C LYS A 396 -3.08 -5.30 -31.60
N LYS A 397 -3.38 -6.16 -30.64
CA LYS A 397 -3.81 -7.55 -30.85
C LYS A 397 -5.32 -7.71 -31.05
N ASN A 398 -6.14 -6.79 -30.53
CA ASN A 398 -7.61 -6.85 -30.55
C ASN A 398 -8.19 -5.66 -31.32
N LYS A 399 -8.49 -5.85 -32.60
CA LYS A 399 -8.98 -4.80 -33.50
C LYS A 399 -10.43 -4.40 -33.23
N ASP A 400 -11.15 -5.22 -32.47
CA ASP A 400 -12.51 -4.99 -31.96
C ASP A 400 -12.50 -4.21 -30.62
N ALA A 401 -11.33 -3.80 -30.12
CA ALA A 401 -11.18 -3.01 -28.92
C ALA A 401 -10.91 -1.52 -29.23
N LYS A 402 -11.63 -0.63 -28.57
CA LYS A 402 -11.45 0.82 -28.63
C LYS A 402 -11.23 1.42 -27.26
N LEU A 403 -10.13 2.17 -27.07
CA LEU A 403 -9.89 2.92 -25.83
C LEU A 403 -10.89 4.08 -25.71
N LYS A 404 -11.67 4.10 -24.64
CA LYS A 404 -12.66 5.16 -24.33
C LYS A 404 -12.10 6.17 -23.36
N LYS A 405 -11.40 5.71 -22.34
CA LYS A 405 -10.86 6.55 -21.26
C LYS A 405 -9.57 5.95 -20.72
N GLU A 406 -8.63 6.81 -20.40
CA GLU A 406 -7.38 6.47 -19.74
C GLU A 406 -7.07 7.53 -18.69
N TRP A 407 -6.58 7.11 -17.53
CA TRP A 407 -6.28 8.00 -16.44
C TRP A 407 -5.16 7.47 -15.55
N THR A 408 -4.37 8.39 -15.01
CA THR A 408 -3.32 8.10 -14.02
C THR A 408 -3.39 9.16 -12.93
N THR A 409 -3.18 8.77 -11.67
CA THR A 409 -3.10 9.72 -10.55
C THR A 409 -1.96 10.72 -10.78
N SER A 410 -2.25 12.03 -10.61
CA SER A 410 -1.23 13.08 -10.69
C SER A 410 -0.08 12.85 -9.69
N PRO A 411 1.18 13.12 -10.08
CA PRO A 411 2.34 13.08 -9.18
C PRO A 411 2.21 13.99 -7.96
N GLU A 412 1.45 15.09 -8.08
CA GLU A 412 1.19 16.07 -7.03
C GLU A 412 0.09 15.67 -6.05
N SER A 413 -0.55 14.49 -6.25
CA SER A 413 -1.66 14.04 -5.43
C SER A 413 -1.32 14.01 -3.94
N GLN A 414 -2.13 14.70 -3.15
CA GLN A 414 -2.01 14.69 -1.68
C GLN A 414 -2.36 13.34 -1.06
N LEU A 415 -3.02 12.45 -1.83
CA LEU A 415 -3.38 11.12 -1.36
C LEU A 415 -2.18 10.18 -1.19
N LYS A 416 -1.06 10.46 -1.88
CA LYS A 416 0.20 9.70 -1.83
C LYS A 416 0.05 8.23 -2.25
N GLU A 417 -0.95 7.95 -3.08
CA GLU A 417 -1.20 6.65 -3.71
C GLU A 417 -1.49 6.88 -5.19
N PHE A 418 -0.90 6.06 -6.05
CA PHE A 418 -0.94 6.23 -7.50
C PHE A 418 -1.56 5.01 -8.15
N PHE A 419 -2.57 5.26 -8.95
CA PHE A 419 -3.33 4.27 -9.70
C PHE A 419 -3.31 4.62 -11.19
N TYR A 420 -3.51 3.60 -11.99
CA TYR A 420 -3.81 3.71 -13.40
C TYR A 420 -5.15 3.05 -13.68
N SER A 421 -5.93 3.63 -14.60
CA SER A 421 -7.22 3.11 -15.03
C SER A 421 -7.42 3.29 -16.53
N ALA A 422 -7.98 2.29 -17.20
CA ALA A 422 -8.37 2.36 -18.60
C ALA A 422 -9.74 1.69 -18.81
N LEU A 423 -10.57 2.30 -19.66
CA LEU A 423 -11.85 1.76 -20.11
C LEU A 423 -11.79 1.48 -21.61
N LEU A 424 -12.03 0.23 -21.98
CA LEU A 424 -12.06 -0.25 -23.35
C LEU A 424 -13.48 -0.64 -23.74
N GLU A 425 -13.91 -0.31 -24.96
CA GLU A 425 -15.20 -0.72 -25.56
C GLU A 425 -14.97 -1.83 -26.58
N LYS A 426 -15.82 -2.86 -26.58
CA LYS A 426 -15.86 -3.92 -27.59
C LYS A 426 -16.81 -3.51 -28.73
N ILE A 427 -16.27 -3.21 -29.92
CA ILE A 427 -17.02 -2.73 -31.09
C ILE A 427 -17.46 -3.85 -32.04
#